data_3709666b27636d2e1274ef98ce6c1ccb
#
_entry.id   3709666b27636d2e1274ef98ce6c1ccb
#
_cell.length_a   1.000
_cell.length_b   1.000
_cell.length_c   1.000
_cell.angle_alpha   90.00
_cell.angle_beta   90.00
_cell.angle_gamma   90.00
#
_symmetry.space_group_name_H-M   'P 1'
#
loop_
_entity.id
_entity.type
_entity.pdbx_description
1 polymer ?
#
loop_
_entity_poly.entity_id
_entity_poly.type
_entity_poly.pdbx_seq_one_letter_code
_entity_poly.pdbx_strand_id
1 'polypeptide(L)'
;MQDVIVNLIVVEWLCNDLHYKWRGHSFYGMHLLADRVRDFGSAEDDINEAFYLGFEGNNPPTDSSNAELAIKQYDKVNGENENCPLKSLAAQFSYLAASVEIAKRIEGLPAGIHSILDNISQKAFAYRFLVTSSIEGK
;
A
#
# COMPACT_ATOMS: atom_id res chain seq x y z
N MET A 1 -10.62 8.61 -1.68
CA MET A 1 -9.16 8.87 -1.61
C MET A 1 -8.53 8.39 -0.31
N GLN A 2 -9.24 8.48 0.81
CA GLN A 2 -8.70 7.99 2.09
C GLN A 2 -8.31 6.51 2.04
N ASP A 3 -9.05 5.68 1.32
CA ASP A 3 -8.73 4.25 1.19
C ASP A 3 -7.36 4.01 0.55
N VAL A 4 -6.93 4.86 -0.38
CA VAL A 4 -5.59 4.76 -0.97
C VAL A 4 -4.52 4.99 0.10
N ILE A 5 -4.68 6.03 0.92
CA ILE A 5 -3.77 6.33 2.02
C ILE A 5 -3.73 5.18 3.03
N VAL A 6 -4.90 4.70 3.43
CA VAL A 6 -5.02 3.57 4.37
C VAL A 6 -4.31 2.34 3.84
N ASN A 7 -4.50 2.01 2.57
CA ASN A 7 -3.85 0.86 1.96
C ASN A 7 -2.33 1.04 1.83
N LEU A 8 -1.85 2.25 1.61
CA LEU A 8 -0.40 2.55 1.64
C LEU A 8 0.18 2.31 3.04
N ILE A 9 -0.52 2.73 4.08
CA ILE A 9 -0.09 2.53 5.46
C ILE A 9 0.00 1.02 5.78
N VAL A 10 -0.99 0.25 5.36
CA VAL A 10 -1.00 -1.21 5.61
C VAL A 10 0.13 -1.91 4.86
N VAL A 11 0.45 -1.47 3.64
CA VAL A 11 1.64 -1.97 2.92
C VAL A 11 2.89 -1.77 3.78
N GLU A 12 3.08 -0.58 4.35
CA GLU A 12 4.24 -0.31 5.19
C GLU A 12 4.29 -1.23 6.41
N TRP A 13 3.15 -1.42 7.11
CA TRP A 13 3.09 -2.30 8.28
C TRP A 13 3.42 -3.76 7.92
N LEU A 14 2.91 -4.26 6.80
CA LEU A 14 3.21 -5.61 6.32
C LEU A 14 4.67 -5.74 5.88
N CYS A 15 5.22 -4.72 5.26
CA CYS A 15 6.66 -4.70 4.94
C CYS A 15 7.51 -4.72 6.21
N ASN A 16 7.10 -4.01 7.25
CA ASN A 16 7.78 -4.05 8.54
C ASN A 16 7.71 -5.46 9.16
N ASP A 17 6.56 -6.13 9.06
CA ASP A 17 6.43 -7.51 9.54
C ASP A 17 7.38 -8.44 8.79
N LEU A 18 7.45 -8.32 7.47
CA LEU A 18 8.37 -9.12 6.66
C LEU A 18 9.83 -8.79 6.99
N HIS A 19 10.15 -7.52 7.16
CA HIS A 19 11.51 -7.04 7.43
C HIS A 19 12.03 -7.50 8.79
N TYR A 20 11.21 -7.42 9.83
CA TYR A 20 11.65 -7.65 11.21
C TYR A 20 11.27 -9.02 11.78
N LYS A 21 10.17 -9.62 11.31
CA LYS A 21 9.62 -10.82 11.94
C LYS A 21 9.90 -12.11 11.18
N TRP A 22 10.23 -12.02 9.89
CA TRP A 22 10.55 -13.22 9.11
C TRP A 22 11.81 -13.87 9.66
N ARG A 23 11.77 -15.19 9.82
CA ARG A 23 12.92 -15.97 10.33
C ARG A 23 13.07 -17.24 9.51
N GLY A 24 14.27 -17.81 9.57
CA GLY A 24 14.60 -19.07 8.93
C GLY A 24 15.15 -18.90 7.54
N HIS A 25 14.76 -19.81 6.66
CA HIS A 25 15.25 -19.86 5.29
C HIS A 25 14.98 -18.55 4.55
N SER A 26 15.99 -18.07 3.84
CA SER A 26 15.89 -16.84 3.04
C SER A 26 15.65 -15.55 3.84
N PHE A 27 16.03 -15.53 5.13
CA PHE A 27 15.85 -14.33 5.96
C PHE A 27 16.44 -13.08 5.30
N TYR A 28 17.67 -13.15 4.83
CA TYR A 28 18.33 -12.00 4.21
C TYR A 28 17.64 -11.55 2.93
N GLY A 29 17.23 -12.50 2.08
CA GLY A 29 16.47 -12.19 0.87
C GLY A 29 15.13 -11.55 1.16
N MET A 30 14.40 -12.04 2.15
CA MET A 30 13.11 -11.46 2.56
C MET A 30 13.29 -10.07 3.17
N HIS A 31 14.36 -9.86 3.90
CA HIS A 31 14.71 -8.56 4.47
C HIS A 31 14.94 -7.52 3.36
N LEU A 32 15.70 -7.88 2.33
CA LEU A 32 15.92 -7.00 1.17
C LEU A 32 14.66 -6.78 0.35
N LEU A 33 13.84 -7.83 0.18
CA LEU A 33 12.57 -7.73 -0.52
C LEU A 33 11.65 -6.73 0.18
N ALA A 34 11.54 -6.82 1.51
CA ALA A 34 10.71 -5.91 2.29
C ALA A 34 11.15 -4.45 2.08
N ASP A 35 12.44 -4.18 2.07
CA ASP A 35 12.95 -2.84 1.81
C ASP A 35 12.61 -2.35 0.40
N ARG A 36 12.70 -3.25 -0.58
CA ARG A 36 12.42 -2.90 -1.98
C ARG A 36 10.96 -2.55 -2.22
N VAL A 37 10.04 -3.33 -1.65
CA VAL A 37 8.60 -3.22 -1.96
C VAL A 37 7.84 -2.23 -1.09
N ARG A 38 8.50 -1.61 -0.12
CA ARG A 38 7.88 -0.54 0.67
C ARG A 38 7.99 0.83 0.02
N ASP A 39 8.74 0.96 -1.07
CA ASP A 39 9.08 2.25 -1.66
C ASP A 39 7.97 2.79 -2.55
N PHE A 40 7.12 3.62 -1.97
CA PHE A 40 6.11 4.40 -2.67
C PHE A 40 6.44 5.89 -2.68
N GLY A 41 7.65 6.26 -2.26
CA GLY A 41 8.11 7.64 -2.23
C GLY A 41 7.25 8.53 -1.34
N SER A 42 6.92 9.70 -1.83
CA SER A 42 6.11 10.71 -1.12
C SER A 42 4.61 10.61 -1.42
N ALA A 43 4.13 9.46 -1.90
CA ALA A 43 2.76 9.31 -2.42
C ALA A 43 1.69 9.78 -1.42
N GLU A 44 1.82 9.44 -0.13
CA GLU A 44 0.86 9.86 0.90
C GLU A 44 0.84 11.37 1.06
N ASP A 45 2.02 12.00 1.15
CA ASP A 45 2.14 13.44 1.26
C ASP A 45 1.61 14.14 0.01
N ASP A 46 1.92 13.61 -1.16
CA ASP A 46 1.46 14.15 -2.43
C ASP A 46 -0.07 14.12 -2.53
N ILE A 47 -0.71 13.04 -2.06
CA ILE A 47 -2.17 12.95 -2.00
C ILE A 47 -2.73 14.01 -1.04
N ASN A 48 -2.15 14.15 0.14
CA ASN A 48 -2.61 15.13 1.12
C ASN A 48 -2.51 16.55 0.58
N GLU A 49 -1.41 16.90 -0.04
CA GLU A 49 -1.19 18.24 -0.57
C GLU A 49 -1.98 18.51 -1.86
N ALA A 50 -1.90 17.61 -2.82
CA ALA A 50 -2.51 17.85 -4.13
C ALA A 50 -4.02 17.60 -4.14
N PHE A 51 -4.47 16.52 -3.53
CA PHE A 51 -5.89 16.17 -3.56
C PHE A 51 -6.69 16.90 -2.50
N TYR A 52 -6.33 16.74 -1.21
CA TYR A 52 -7.15 17.32 -0.13
C TYR A 52 -7.00 18.83 -0.06
N LEU A 53 -5.78 19.35 0.05
CA LEU A 53 -5.56 20.77 0.19
C LEU A 53 -5.73 21.52 -1.13
N GLY A 54 -5.17 20.99 -2.22
CA GLY A 54 -5.17 21.68 -3.51
C GLY A 54 -6.50 21.56 -4.26
N PHE A 55 -6.97 20.33 -4.49
CA PHE A 55 -8.17 20.08 -5.31
C PHE A 55 -9.45 20.25 -4.52
N GLU A 56 -9.58 19.58 -3.37
CA GLU A 56 -10.80 19.66 -2.55
C GLU A 56 -10.84 20.94 -1.69
N GLY A 57 -9.70 21.50 -1.35
CA GLY A 57 -9.62 22.68 -0.47
C GLY A 57 -9.98 22.38 0.99
N ASN A 58 -9.80 21.15 1.42
CA ASN A 58 -10.14 20.67 2.77
C ASN A 58 -8.90 20.10 3.45
N ASN A 59 -8.96 20.00 4.78
CA ASN A 59 -7.92 19.32 5.52
C ASN A 59 -7.94 17.82 5.21
N PRO A 60 -6.76 17.18 5.09
CA PRO A 60 -6.69 15.72 4.95
C PRO A 60 -7.27 15.02 6.19
N PRO A 61 -7.69 13.75 6.06
CA PRO A 61 -8.02 12.95 7.24
C PRO A 61 -6.86 12.92 8.23
N THR A 62 -7.18 12.86 9.52
CA THR A 62 -6.15 12.82 10.56
C THR A 62 -5.39 11.50 10.56
N ASP A 63 -4.18 11.51 11.10
CA ASP A 63 -3.39 10.29 11.25
C ASP A 63 -4.11 9.26 12.10
N SER A 64 -4.81 9.68 13.15
CA SER A 64 -5.58 8.75 13.99
C SER A 64 -6.76 8.12 13.26
N SER A 65 -7.46 8.88 12.41
CA SER A 65 -8.53 8.35 11.55
C SER A 65 -7.98 7.33 10.57
N ASN A 66 -6.87 7.64 9.92
CA ASN A 66 -6.21 6.71 8.99
C ASN A 66 -5.73 5.45 9.71
N ALA A 67 -5.13 5.59 10.90
CA ALA A 67 -4.65 4.46 11.68
C ALA A 67 -5.78 3.53 12.09
N GLU A 68 -6.92 4.06 12.50
CA GLU A 68 -8.08 3.26 12.88
C GLU A 68 -8.56 2.38 11.72
N LEU A 69 -8.66 2.95 10.52
CA LEU A 69 -9.04 2.21 9.33
C LEU A 69 -7.93 1.23 8.90
N ALA A 70 -6.68 1.62 9.06
CA ALA A 70 -5.55 0.77 8.71
C ALA A 70 -5.48 -0.49 9.60
N ILE A 71 -5.79 -0.37 10.89
CA ILE A 71 -5.86 -1.53 11.79
C ILE A 71 -6.88 -2.55 11.28
N LYS A 72 -8.06 -2.07 10.88
CA LYS A 72 -9.11 -2.95 10.33
C LYS A 72 -8.66 -3.65 9.06
N GLN A 73 -8.04 -2.94 8.15
CA GLN A 73 -7.53 -3.51 6.89
C GLN A 73 -6.39 -4.49 7.14
N TYR A 74 -5.47 -4.15 8.04
CA TYR A 74 -4.35 -5.00 8.42
C TYR A 74 -4.85 -6.34 8.99
N ASP A 75 -5.80 -6.29 9.92
CA ASP A 75 -6.38 -7.50 10.51
C ASP A 75 -7.12 -8.33 9.47
N LYS A 76 -7.86 -7.67 8.58
CA LYS A 76 -8.61 -8.33 7.51
C LYS A 76 -7.68 -9.09 6.56
N VAL A 77 -6.67 -8.42 6.02
CA VAL A 77 -5.77 -9.05 5.04
C VAL A 77 -4.97 -10.18 5.65
N ASN A 78 -4.53 -10.04 6.90
CA ASN A 78 -3.82 -11.11 7.60
C ASN A 78 -4.74 -12.30 7.87
N GLY A 79 -5.97 -12.06 8.30
CA GLY A 79 -6.94 -13.12 8.55
C GLY A 79 -7.29 -13.90 7.28
N GLU A 80 -7.39 -13.22 6.15
CA GLU A 80 -7.68 -13.83 4.84
C GLU A 80 -6.49 -14.64 4.29
N ASN A 81 -5.29 -14.43 4.79
CA ASN A 81 -4.05 -14.99 4.24
C ASN A 81 -3.24 -15.79 5.28
N GLU A 82 -3.93 -16.38 6.26
CA GLU A 82 -3.33 -17.30 7.25
C GLU A 82 -2.20 -16.65 8.05
N ASN A 83 -2.23 -15.33 8.21
CA ASN A 83 -1.17 -14.55 8.86
C ASN A 83 0.22 -14.78 8.24
N CYS A 84 0.28 -15.15 6.97
CA CYS A 84 1.53 -15.32 6.24
C CYS A 84 1.96 -13.97 5.66
N PRO A 85 3.09 -13.38 6.10
CA PRO A 85 3.50 -12.04 5.66
C PRO A 85 3.59 -11.88 4.14
N LEU A 86 4.13 -12.87 3.43
CA LEU A 86 4.23 -12.80 1.97
C LEU A 86 2.86 -12.82 1.30
N LYS A 87 1.97 -13.73 1.73
CA LYS A 87 0.63 -13.84 1.15
C LYS A 87 -0.20 -12.58 1.46
N SER A 88 -0.12 -12.10 2.69
CA SER A 88 -0.81 -10.87 3.10
C SER A 88 -0.34 -9.67 2.30
N LEU A 89 0.96 -9.55 2.08
CA LEU A 89 1.53 -8.44 1.32
C LEU A 89 1.10 -8.48 -0.14
N ALA A 90 1.13 -9.66 -0.78
CA ALA A 90 0.65 -9.82 -2.16
C ALA A 90 -0.82 -9.41 -2.29
N ALA A 91 -1.66 -9.87 -1.37
CA ALA A 91 -3.08 -9.50 -1.35
C ALA A 91 -3.27 -8.00 -1.11
N GLN A 92 -2.46 -7.40 -0.21
CA GLN A 92 -2.56 -5.98 0.09
C GLN A 92 -2.21 -5.09 -1.11
N PHE A 93 -1.26 -5.48 -1.93
CA PHE A 93 -1.00 -4.75 -3.18
C PHE A 93 -2.21 -4.78 -4.11
N SER A 94 -2.97 -5.85 -4.14
CA SER A 94 -4.22 -5.93 -4.91
C SER A 94 -5.29 -5.00 -4.33
N TYR A 95 -5.42 -4.91 -3.01
CA TYR A 95 -6.32 -3.96 -2.35
C TYR A 95 -5.93 -2.52 -2.66
N LEU A 96 -4.63 -2.22 -2.63
CA LEU A 96 -4.13 -0.89 -2.97
C LEU A 96 -4.48 -0.53 -4.41
N ALA A 97 -4.19 -1.40 -5.36
CA ALA A 97 -4.50 -1.17 -6.77
C ALA A 97 -6.00 -0.97 -6.99
N ALA A 98 -6.86 -1.75 -6.32
CA ALA A 98 -8.31 -1.59 -6.41
C ALA A 98 -8.77 -0.24 -5.87
N SER A 99 -8.22 0.21 -4.74
CA SER A 99 -8.56 1.52 -4.17
C SER A 99 -8.14 2.67 -5.08
N VAL A 100 -7.02 2.53 -5.77
CA VAL A 100 -6.56 3.52 -6.78
C VAL A 100 -7.56 3.62 -7.93
N GLU A 101 -8.02 2.49 -8.46
CA GLU A 101 -9.00 2.50 -9.57
C GLU A 101 -10.31 3.17 -9.16
N ILE A 102 -10.76 2.97 -7.93
CA ILE A 102 -11.95 3.66 -7.41
C ILE A 102 -11.69 5.17 -7.29
N ALA A 103 -10.54 5.56 -6.74
CA ALA A 103 -10.18 6.97 -6.58
C ALA A 103 -10.08 7.71 -7.92
N LYS A 104 -9.64 7.02 -8.97
CA LYS A 104 -9.55 7.61 -10.32
C LYS A 104 -10.91 7.97 -10.92
N ARG A 105 -12.01 7.46 -10.36
CA ARG A 105 -13.38 7.77 -10.80
C ARG A 105 -13.92 9.08 -10.21
N ILE A 106 -13.18 9.74 -9.35
CA ILE A 106 -13.58 11.03 -8.79
C ILE A 106 -13.74 12.03 -9.93
N GLU A 107 -14.93 12.64 -10.01
CA GLU A 107 -15.26 13.56 -11.10
C GLU A 107 -14.38 14.81 -11.07
N GLY A 108 -13.87 15.18 -12.24
CA GLY A 108 -13.07 16.38 -12.39
C GLY A 108 -11.64 16.26 -11.87
N LEU A 109 -11.18 15.07 -11.58
CA LEU A 109 -9.85 14.84 -11.01
C LEU A 109 -8.75 15.34 -11.97
N PRO A 110 -7.88 16.29 -11.55
CA PRO A 110 -6.82 16.81 -12.41
C PRO A 110 -5.81 15.77 -12.86
N ALA A 111 -5.20 15.99 -14.02
CA ALA A 111 -4.18 15.09 -14.57
C ALA A 111 -3.00 14.86 -13.62
N GLY A 112 -2.57 15.87 -12.87
CA GLY A 112 -1.48 15.74 -11.90
C GLY A 112 -1.80 14.75 -10.79
N ILE A 113 -3.05 14.68 -10.35
CA ILE A 113 -3.50 13.72 -9.33
C ILE A 113 -3.64 12.33 -9.94
N HIS A 114 -4.15 12.23 -11.18
CA HIS A 114 -4.13 10.96 -11.93
C HIS A 114 -2.71 10.39 -12.02
N SER A 115 -1.70 11.24 -12.26
CA SER A 115 -0.31 10.81 -12.34
C SER A 115 0.19 10.21 -11.03
N ILE A 116 -0.18 10.80 -9.88
CA ILE A 116 0.16 10.25 -8.57
C ILE A 116 -0.46 8.86 -8.42
N LEU A 117 -1.75 8.73 -8.74
CA LEU A 117 -2.48 7.47 -8.63
C LEU A 117 -1.94 6.40 -9.58
N ASP A 118 -1.64 6.78 -10.83
CA ASP A 118 -1.07 5.86 -11.81
C ASP A 118 0.30 5.34 -11.37
N ASN A 119 1.12 6.18 -10.76
CA ASN A 119 2.41 5.77 -10.22
C ASN A 119 2.25 4.75 -9.09
N ILE A 120 1.30 4.98 -8.17
CA ILE A 120 0.99 4.04 -7.10
C ILE A 120 0.54 2.70 -7.68
N SER A 121 -0.35 2.71 -8.65
CA SER A 121 -0.86 1.50 -9.31
C SER A 121 0.27 0.73 -10.00
N GLN A 122 1.13 1.42 -10.73
CA GLN A 122 2.26 0.80 -11.41
C GLN A 122 3.19 0.08 -10.42
N LYS A 123 3.52 0.74 -9.32
CA LYS A 123 4.37 0.15 -8.26
C LYS A 123 3.67 -1.03 -7.59
N ALA A 124 2.38 -0.91 -7.31
CA ALA A 124 1.60 -2.00 -6.68
C ALA A 124 1.66 -3.28 -7.53
N PHE A 125 1.47 -3.17 -8.84
CA PHE A 125 1.56 -4.33 -9.73
C PHE A 125 2.99 -4.89 -9.81
N ALA A 126 4.00 -4.03 -9.94
CA ALA A 126 5.40 -4.46 -10.00
C ALA A 126 5.83 -5.16 -8.71
N TYR A 127 5.48 -4.60 -7.56
CA TYR A 127 5.85 -5.15 -6.25
C TYR A 127 5.07 -6.42 -5.91
N ARG A 128 3.79 -6.48 -6.31
CA ARG A 128 3.02 -7.71 -6.20
C ARG A 128 3.68 -8.84 -6.97
N PHE A 129 4.16 -8.58 -8.17
CA PHE A 129 4.91 -9.56 -8.97
C PHE A 129 6.15 -10.06 -8.22
N LEU A 130 6.94 -9.16 -7.63
CA LEU A 130 8.14 -9.53 -6.88
C LEU A 130 7.80 -10.42 -5.68
N VAL A 131 6.76 -10.06 -4.92
CA VAL A 131 6.32 -10.83 -3.75
C VAL A 131 5.76 -12.18 -4.16
N THR A 132 4.90 -12.22 -5.17
CA THR A 132 4.30 -13.46 -5.68
C THR A 132 5.38 -14.41 -6.20
N SER A 133 6.36 -13.89 -6.92
CA SER A 133 7.50 -14.68 -7.40
C SER A 133 8.31 -15.28 -6.26
N SER A 134 8.43 -14.56 -5.15
CA SER A 134 9.13 -15.05 -3.96
C SER A 134 8.36 -16.20 -3.28
N ILE A 135 7.03 -16.18 -3.33
CA ILE A 135 6.19 -17.28 -2.84
C ILE A 135 6.37 -18.51 -3.74
N GLU A 136 6.27 -18.33 -5.05
CA GLU A 136 6.32 -19.41 -6.04
C GLU A 136 7.72 -19.99 -6.21
N GLY A 137 8.75 -19.18 -6.01
CA GLY A 137 10.16 -19.58 -6.16
C GLY A 137 10.68 -20.53 -5.07
N LYS A 138 9.80 -20.95 -4.18
CA LYS A 138 10.14 -21.94 -3.17
C LYS A 138 9.97 -23.35 -3.72
#